data_8dad529d91f5382e94c550d4a7462272
#
_entry.id   8dad529d91f5382e94c550d4a7462272
#
_cell.length_a   1.000
_cell.length_b   1.000
_cell.length_c   1.000
_cell.angle_alpha   90.00
_cell.angle_beta   90.00
_cell.angle_gamma   90.00
#
_symmetry.space_group_name_H-M   'P 1'
#
loop_
_entity.id
_entity.type
_entity.pdbx_description
1 polymer ?
#
loop_
_entity_poly.entity_id
_entity_poly.type
_entity_poly.pdbx_seq_one_letter_code
_entity_poly.pdbx_strand_id
1 'polypeptide(L)'
;YVIIHSSVKEEFIKACRQYVREHIGDPFNCEQYCKIISLHHFMRIMNLIDREEDVIGGRGDDKRLIIEPTLLPNATFDSPCMKGEIFGPVLPIITYEDADELLWVLKGKAKPLALYIFSNSREFVDMFVNNLSFGGGCVNDVVLHVANEDLPFGGIGASGMGRGNGKYGFDTFTHEK
;
A
#
# COMPACT_ATOMS: atom_id res chain seq x y z
N TYR A 1 2.31 -0.92 1.88
CA TYR A 1 3.25 -0.24 2.78
C TYR A 1 3.36 1.23 2.44
N VAL A 2 3.79 2.03 3.40
CA VAL A 2 4.18 3.42 3.21
C VAL A 2 5.67 3.59 3.47
N ILE A 3 6.32 4.46 2.70
CA ILE A 3 7.69 4.88 2.95
C ILE A 3 7.62 6.37 3.30
N ILE A 4 8.18 6.74 4.43
CA ILE A 4 8.01 8.07 4.98
C ILE A 4 9.35 8.62 5.49
N HIS A 5 9.59 9.91 5.30
CA HIS A 5 10.76 10.55 5.89
C HIS A 5 10.66 10.49 7.42
N SER A 6 11.74 10.13 8.11
CA SER A 6 11.75 9.91 9.55
C SER A 6 11.21 11.10 10.35
N SER A 7 11.48 12.31 9.90
CA SER A 7 11.07 13.54 10.60
C SER A 7 9.55 13.72 10.75
N VAL A 8 8.74 13.05 9.92
CA VAL A 8 7.27 13.16 9.95
C VAL A 8 6.58 11.85 10.39
N LYS A 9 7.35 10.84 10.76
CA LYS A 9 6.82 9.51 11.14
C LYS A 9 5.82 9.59 12.28
N GLU A 10 6.18 10.25 13.37
CA GLU A 10 5.34 10.32 14.56
C GLU A 10 4.04 11.11 14.30
N GLU A 11 4.12 12.17 13.51
CA GLU A 11 2.94 12.93 13.11
C GLU A 11 2.01 12.10 12.23
N PHE A 12 2.56 11.34 11.28
CA PHE A 12 1.79 10.42 10.44
C PHE A 12 1.09 9.35 11.27
N ILE A 13 1.79 8.69 12.19
CA ILE A 13 1.21 7.67 13.08
C ILE A 13 0.07 8.28 13.92
N LYS A 14 0.29 9.47 14.46
CA LYS A 14 -0.73 10.18 15.23
C LYS A 14 -1.96 10.48 14.39
N ALA A 15 -1.78 10.96 13.16
CA ALA A 15 -2.86 11.23 12.22
C ALA A 15 -3.64 9.96 11.85
N CYS A 16 -2.96 8.86 11.56
CA CYS A 16 -3.60 7.55 11.31
C CYS A 16 -4.46 7.08 12.49
N ARG A 17 -3.93 7.16 13.70
CA ARG A 17 -4.67 6.77 14.93
C ARG A 17 -5.89 7.67 15.16
N GLN A 18 -5.76 8.95 14.90
CA GLN A 18 -6.88 9.90 15.01
C GLN A 18 -7.95 9.56 13.97
N TYR A 19 -7.57 9.37 12.72
CA TYR A 19 -8.49 9.01 11.64
C TYR A 19 -9.27 7.72 11.92
N VAL A 20 -8.56 6.66 12.35
CA VAL A 20 -9.20 5.39 12.72
C VAL A 20 -10.23 5.62 13.84
N ARG A 21 -9.89 6.36 14.88
CA ARG A 21 -10.79 6.65 16.00
C ARG A 21 -12.04 7.43 15.57
N GLU A 22 -11.89 8.42 14.69
CA GLU A 22 -12.97 9.30 14.28
C GLU A 22 -13.90 8.66 13.23
N HIS A 23 -13.37 7.82 12.32
CA HIS A 23 -14.12 7.31 11.18
C HIS A 23 -14.49 5.83 11.28
N ILE A 24 -13.71 5.03 12.01
CA ILE A 24 -13.96 3.61 12.20
C ILE A 24 -14.46 3.33 13.61
N GLY A 25 -13.90 4.00 14.62
CA GLY A 25 -14.19 3.76 16.04
C GLY A 25 -13.67 2.38 16.47
N ASP A 26 -14.54 1.58 17.08
CA ASP A 26 -14.24 0.19 17.43
C ASP A 26 -14.66 -0.75 16.28
N PRO A 27 -13.71 -1.31 15.52
CA PRO A 27 -14.01 -2.17 14.37
C PRO A 27 -14.77 -3.43 14.75
N PHE A 28 -14.67 -3.88 16.00
CA PHE A 28 -15.40 -5.06 16.49
C PHE A 28 -16.89 -4.79 16.74
N ASN A 29 -17.30 -3.54 16.80
CA ASN A 29 -18.68 -3.11 16.95
C ASN A 29 -19.22 -2.36 15.72
N CYS A 30 -18.45 -2.28 14.64
CA CYS A 30 -18.83 -1.60 13.41
C CYS A 30 -19.33 -2.63 12.38
N GLU A 31 -20.63 -2.62 12.06
CA GLU A 31 -21.23 -3.54 11.09
C GLU A 31 -20.72 -3.34 9.67
N GLN A 32 -20.28 -2.12 9.33
CA GLN A 32 -19.77 -1.77 8.01
C GLN A 32 -18.26 -2.09 7.84
N TYR A 33 -17.57 -2.46 8.92
CA TYR A 33 -16.16 -2.79 8.86
C TYR A 33 -15.94 -4.13 8.15
N CYS A 34 -15.04 -4.14 7.18
CA CYS A 34 -14.80 -5.32 6.34
C CYS A 34 -14.20 -6.48 7.13
N LYS A 35 -14.66 -7.69 6.83
CA LYS A 35 -14.12 -8.94 7.38
C LYS A 35 -13.05 -9.52 6.48
N ILE A 36 -12.12 -10.25 7.07
CA ILE A 36 -11.16 -11.06 6.32
C ILE A 36 -11.92 -12.23 5.67
N ILE A 37 -11.58 -12.55 4.43
CA ILE A 37 -12.34 -13.49 3.59
C ILE A 37 -12.44 -14.92 4.15
N SER A 38 -11.45 -15.36 4.94
CA SER A 38 -11.42 -16.70 5.50
C SER A 38 -10.54 -16.79 6.76
N LEU A 39 -10.77 -17.82 7.58
CA LEU A 39 -9.94 -18.10 8.76
C LEU A 39 -8.47 -18.33 8.37
N HIS A 40 -8.20 -18.97 7.25
CA HIS A 40 -6.83 -19.18 6.76
C HIS A 40 -6.11 -17.86 6.54
N HIS A 41 -6.75 -16.90 5.86
CA HIS A 41 -6.18 -15.56 5.64
C HIS A 41 -6.10 -14.75 6.93
N PHE A 42 -7.09 -14.87 7.82
CA PHE A 42 -7.05 -14.26 9.14
C PHE A 42 -5.80 -14.70 9.92
N MET A 43 -5.59 -16.02 10.06
CA MET A 43 -4.44 -16.57 10.77
C MET A 43 -3.11 -16.19 10.10
N ARG A 44 -3.06 -16.15 8.78
CA ARG A 44 -1.87 -15.70 8.03
C ARG A 44 -1.53 -14.25 8.37
N ILE A 45 -2.51 -13.35 8.42
CA ILE A 45 -2.29 -11.94 8.72
C ILE A 45 -1.89 -11.75 10.18
N MET A 46 -2.59 -12.41 11.12
CA MET A 46 -2.21 -12.37 12.53
C MET A 46 -0.77 -12.85 12.76
N ASN A 47 -0.36 -13.92 12.09
CA ASN A 47 1.03 -14.40 12.18
C ASN A 47 2.06 -13.44 11.57
N LEU A 48 1.68 -12.56 10.66
CA LEU A 48 2.56 -11.47 10.20
C LEU A 48 2.68 -10.38 11.26
N ILE A 49 1.58 -10.02 11.91
CA ILE A 49 1.54 -9.02 13.00
C ILE A 49 2.38 -9.49 14.18
N ASP A 50 2.21 -10.74 14.61
CA ASP A 50 2.91 -11.33 15.77
C ASP A 50 4.44 -11.42 15.62
N ARG A 51 4.95 -11.25 14.41
CA ARG A 51 6.39 -11.26 14.11
C ARG A 51 7.04 -9.88 14.11
N GLU A 52 6.26 -8.84 14.24
CA GLU A 52 6.74 -7.46 14.22
C GLU A 52 6.78 -6.89 15.63
N GLU A 53 7.71 -5.99 15.87
CA GLU A 53 7.85 -5.26 17.12
C GLU A 53 7.07 -3.94 17.08
N ASP A 54 6.69 -3.40 18.24
CA ASP A 54 6.04 -2.09 18.39
C ASP A 54 4.72 -1.94 17.59
N VAL A 55 3.92 -3.00 17.53
CA VAL A 55 2.64 -3.01 16.82
C VAL A 55 1.66 -2.03 17.44
N ILE A 56 1.03 -1.20 16.62
CA ILE A 56 -0.08 -0.31 17.01
C ILE A 56 -1.38 -0.87 16.45
N GLY A 57 -2.28 -1.27 17.32
CA GLY A 57 -3.44 -2.10 16.97
C GLY A 57 -3.11 -3.57 17.12
N GLY A 58 -3.47 -4.40 16.15
CA GLY A 58 -3.10 -5.82 16.10
C GLY A 58 -4.11 -6.76 16.76
N ARG A 59 -5.22 -6.26 17.32
CA ARG A 59 -6.26 -7.14 17.87
C ARG A 59 -7.03 -7.83 16.75
N GLY A 60 -7.36 -9.10 16.97
CA GLY A 60 -8.18 -9.89 16.06
C GLY A 60 -9.28 -10.68 16.76
N ASP A 61 -10.36 -10.97 16.02
CA ASP A 61 -11.45 -11.86 16.42
C ASP A 61 -11.62 -12.93 15.33
N ASP A 62 -11.16 -14.12 15.62
CA ASP A 62 -11.15 -15.26 14.69
C ASP A 62 -12.54 -15.81 14.35
N LYS A 63 -13.51 -15.62 15.26
CA LYS A 63 -14.89 -16.05 15.04
C LYS A 63 -15.64 -15.13 14.08
N ARG A 64 -15.32 -13.83 14.14
CA ARG A 64 -15.91 -12.82 13.26
C ARG A 64 -15.04 -12.49 12.05
N LEU A 65 -13.81 -12.99 12.02
CA LEU A 65 -12.78 -12.72 11.00
C LEU A 65 -12.45 -11.22 10.87
N ILE A 66 -12.42 -10.53 12.00
CA ILE A 66 -12.12 -9.09 12.07
C ILE A 66 -10.71 -8.90 12.62
N ILE A 67 -9.92 -8.09 11.93
CA ILE A 67 -8.63 -7.59 12.41
C ILE A 67 -8.74 -6.06 12.44
N GLU A 68 -8.39 -5.43 13.55
CA GLU A 68 -8.41 -3.97 13.63
C GLU A 68 -7.35 -3.33 12.73
N PRO A 69 -7.54 -2.06 12.32
CA PRO A 69 -6.50 -1.32 11.61
C PRO A 69 -5.19 -1.31 12.40
N THR A 70 -4.14 -1.79 11.77
CA THR A 70 -2.86 -2.08 12.41
C THR A 70 -1.74 -1.35 11.70
N LEU A 71 -0.88 -0.66 12.45
CA LEU A 71 0.34 -0.05 11.95
C LEU A 71 1.55 -0.84 12.45
N LEU A 72 2.54 -1.03 11.59
CA LEU A 72 3.83 -1.64 11.90
C LEU A 72 4.91 -0.56 11.75
N PRO A 73 5.20 0.23 12.82
CA PRO A 73 5.99 1.46 12.71
C PRO A 73 7.45 1.28 12.34
N ASN A 74 8.00 0.10 12.59
CA ASN A 74 9.42 -0.20 12.43
C ASN A 74 9.67 -1.27 11.36
N ALA A 75 8.76 -1.41 10.39
CA ALA A 75 8.95 -2.32 9.28
C ALA A 75 10.17 -1.93 8.43
N THR A 76 10.83 -2.93 7.87
CA THR A 76 11.91 -2.78 6.89
C THR A 76 11.57 -3.53 5.62
N PHE A 77 12.33 -3.33 4.55
CA PHE A 77 12.13 -4.12 3.32
C PHE A 77 12.36 -5.63 3.50
N ASP A 78 12.99 -6.04 4.59
CA ASP A 78 13.26 -7.45 4.92
C ASP A 78 12.24 -8.05 5.89
N SER A 79 11.34 -7.22 6.44
CA SER A 79 10.26 -7.66 7.33
C SER A 79 9.40 -8.76 6.70
N PRO A 80 8.91 -9.73 7.48
CA PRO A 80 8.04 -10.79 6.99
C PRO A 80 6.81 -10.30 6.25
N CYS A 81 6.23 -9.17 6.68
CA CYS A 81 5.07 -8.53 6.06
C CYS A 81 5.34 -7.96 4.65
N MET A 82 6.63 -7.80 4.27
CA MET A 82 7.03 -7.30 2.96
C MET A 82 7.29 -8.39 1.91
N LYS A 83 7.21 -9.67 2.28
CA LYS A 83 7.47 -10.81 1.38
C LYS A 83 6.34 -11.12 0.40
N GLY A 84 5.17 -10.53 0.62
CA GLY A 84 4.00 -10.74 -0.24
C GLY A 84 2.89 -9.74 0.10
N GLU A 85 1.87 -9.71 -0.73
CA GLU A 85 0.74 -8.82 -0.52
C GLU A 85 -0.06 -9.22 0.72
N ILE A 86 -0.34 -8.28 1.62
CA ILE A 86 -0.94 -8.57 2.93
C ILE A 86 -2.41 -8.94 2.81
N PHE A 87 -3.19 -8.26 1.97
CA PHE A 87 -4.65 -8.41 1.86
C PHE A 87 -5.38 -8.30 3.20
N GLY A 88 -5.05 -7.27 3.96
CA GLY A 88 -5.65 -7.01 5.26
C GLY A 88 -5.34 -5.61 5.78
N PRO A 89 -5.94 -5.20 6.92
CA PRO A 89 -5.86 -3.85 7.44
C PRO A 89 -4.54 -3.60 8.20
N VAL A 90 -3.42 -3.92 7.58
CA VAL A 90 -2.09 -3.79 8.17
C VAL A 90 -1.24 -2.90 7.27
N LEU A 91 -0.69 -1.84 7.83
CA LEU A 91 0.14 -0.88 7.14
C LEU A 91 1.58 -0.89 7.68
N PRO A 92 2.52 -1.54 7.00
CA PRO A 92 3.95 -1.41 7.28
C PRO A 92 4.43 0.01 6.98
N ILE A 93 5.20 0.58 7.90
CA ILE A 93 5.80 1.91 7.80
C ILE A 93 7.31 1.74 7.74
N ILE A 94 7.90 2.11 6.61
CA ILE A 94 9.35 2.11 6.39
C ILE A 94 9.82 3.56 6.43
N THR A 95 10.89 3.85 7.13
CA THR A 95 11.47 5.19 7.19
C THR A 95 12.67 5.34 6.26
N TYR A 96 12.88 6.56 5.77
CA TYR A 96 14.09 6.97 5.05
C TYR A 96 14.56 8.33 5.54
N GLU A 97 15.84 8.63 5.31
CA GLU A 97 16.47 9.92 5.60
C GLU A 97 16.88 10.64 4.32
N ASP A 98 17.38 9.90 3.34
CA ASP A 98 17.90 10.42 2.09
C ASP A 98 17.08 9.89 0.90
N ALA A 99 16.63 10.81 0.04
CA ALA A 99 15.78 10.48 -1.11
C ALA A 99 16.53 9.78 -2.24
N ASP A 100 17.81 10.07 -2.42
CA ASP A 100 18.65 9.43 -3.45
C ASP A 100 18.96 7.98 -3.07
N GLU A 101 19.24 7.73 -1.77
CA GLU A 101 19.40 6.36 -1.24
C GLU A 101 18.10 5.58 -1.39
N LEU A 102 16.95 6.18 -1.03
CA LEU A 102 15.65 5.55 -1.22
C LEU A 102 15.41 5.19 -2.68
N LEU A 103 15.65 6.13 -3.60
CA LEU A 103 15.49 5.89 -5.03
C LEU A 103 16.37 4.73 -5.52
N TRP A 104 17.61 4.67 -5.05
CA TRP A 104 18.53 3.58 -5.38
C TRP A 104 18.00 2.22 -4.91
N VAL A 105 17.50 2.14 -3.66
CA VAL A 105 16.90 0.92 -3.12
C VAL A 105 15.68 0.50 -3.93
N LEU A 106 14.79 1.45 -4.24
CA LEU A 106 13.55 1.17 -4.98
C LEU A 106 13.81 0.72 -6.43
N LYS A 107 14.86 1.22 -7.08
CA LYS A 107 15.28 0.73 -8.40
C LYS A 107 15.64 -0.76 -8.41
N GLY A 108 16.10 -1.30 -7.28
CA GLY A 108 16.41 -2.72 -7.11
C GLY A 108 15.21 -3.61 -6.77
N LYS A 109 14.03 -3.04 -6.51
CA LYS A 109 12.83 -3.79 -6.14
C LYS A 109 11.99 -4.18 -7.37
N ALA A 110 11.10 -5.15 -7.18
CA ALA A 110 10.10 -5.50 -8.18
C ALA A 110 9.22 -4.30 -8.52
N LYS A 111 8.88 -4.13 -9.80
CA LYS A 111 8.06 -3.03 -10.29
C LYS A 111 6.64 -3.14 -9.73
N PRO A 112 6.15 -2.14 -8.96
CA PRO A 112 4.84 -2.20 -8.33
C PRO A 112 3.70 -1.94 -9.34
N LEU A 113 2.50 -2.37 -8.97
CA LEU A 113 1.29 -2.02 -9.70
C LEU A 113 0.98 -0.52 -9.59
N ALA A 114 1.19 0.06 -8.41
CA ALA A 114 0.90 1.47 -8.16
C ALA A 114 2.02 2.16 -7.37
N LEU A 115 2.22 3.46 -7.66
CA LEU A 115 3.07 4.36 -6.92
C LEU A 115 2.27 5.62 -6.55
N TYR A 116 2.18 5.91 -5.25
CA TYR A 116 1.57 7.13 -4.74
C TYR A 116 2.61 8.00 -4.06
N ILE A 117 2.72 9.26 -4.48
CA ILE A 117 3.72 10.20 -3.96
C ILE A 117 2.99 11.37 -3.31
N PHE A 118 3.28 11.61 -2.04
CA PHE A 118 2.76 12.75 -1.29
C PHE A 118 3.88 13.76 -1.04
N SER A 119 3.88 14.85 -1.78
CA SER A 119 4.91 15.90 -1.67
C SER A 119 4.43 17.21 -2.30
N ASN A 120 4.86 18.33 -1.70
CA ASN A 120 4.73 19.66 -2.29
C ASN A 120 5.95 20.06 -3.16
N SER A 121 7.03 19.27 -3.14
CA SER A 121 8.21 19.48 -3.98
C SER A 121 8.02 18.77 -5.32
N ARG A 122 7.94 19.57 -6.40
CA ARG A 122 7.89 19.04 -7.75
C ARG A 122 9.18 18.27 -8.11
N GLU A 123 10.31 18.76 -7.65
CA GLU A 123 11.62 18.13 -7.89
C GLU A 123 11.64 16.71 -7.28
N PHE A 124 11.13 16.55 -6.05
CA PHE A 124 11.00 15.25 -5.40
C PHE A 124 10.07 14.32 -6.19
N VAL A 125 8.92 14.82 -6.64
CA VAL A 125 7.97 14.03 -7.45
C VAL A 125 8.62 13.59 -8.76
N ASP A 126 9.23 14.54 -9.50
CA ASP A 126 9.87 14.28 -10.79
C ASP A 126 11.04 13.28 -10.64
N MET A 127 11.79 13.33 -9.53
CA MET A 127 12.86 12.37 -9.22
C MET A 127 12.33 10.93 -9.24
N PHE A 128 11.23 10.64 -8.56
CA PHE A 128 10.70 9.27 -8.49
C PHE A 128 9.92 8.88 -9.74
N VAL A 129 9.09 9.76 -10.28
CA VAL A 129 8.28 9.48 -11.48
C VAL A 129 9.15 9.17 -12.69
N ASN A 130 10.23 9.93 -12.90
CA ASN A 130 11.09 9.76 -14.05
C ASN A 130 12.11 8.62 -13.91
N ASN A 131 12.35 8.14 -12.72
CA ASN A 131 13.39 7.14 -12.44
C ASN A 131 12.89 5.77 -12.02
N LEU A 132 11.62 5.61 -11.69
CA LEU A 132 11.01 4.33 -11.33
C LEU A 132 10.05 3.86 -12.42
N SER A 133 9.92 2.54 -12.55
CA SER A 133 8.89 1.92 -13.39
C SER A 133 7.78 1.36 -12.50
N PHE A 134 6.53 1.71 -12.79
CA PHE A 134 5.33 1.27 -12.08
C PHE A 134 4.15 1.22 -13.03
N GLY A 135 3.07 0.53 -12.67
CA GLY A 135 1.88 0.40 -13.53
C GLY A 135 1.13 1.71 -13.70
N GLY A 136 0.78 2.35 -12.62
CA GLY A 136 0.11 3.66 -12.58
C GLY A 136 0.28 4.33 -11.24
N GLY A 137 -0.22 5.54 -11.05
CA GLY A 137 -0.07 6.23 -9.78
C GLY A 137 -0.75 7.59 -9.70
N CYS A 138 -0.64 8.20 -8.53
CA CYS A 138 -1.13 9.54 -8.26
C CYS A 138 -0.10 10.36 -7.48
N VAL A 139 -0.22 11.67 -7.60
CA VAL A 139 0.50 12.62 -6.75
C VAL A 139 -0.50 13.31 -5.84
N ASN A 140 -0.23 13.29 -4.53
CA ASN A 140 -1.08 13.83 -3.47
C ASN A 140 -2.50 13.22 -3.44
N ASP A 141 -2.64 12.00 -3.95
CA ASP A 141 -3.87 11.22 -3.92
C ASP A 141 -3.57 9.72 -4.05
N VAL A 142 -4.60 8.89 -3.91
CA VAL A 142 -4.55 7.44 -4.07
C VAL A 142 -5.72 6.97 -4.94
N VAL A 143 -5.55 5.84 -5.63
CA VAL A 143 -6.61 5.11 -6.35
C VAL A 143 -7.24 5.84 -7.55
N LEU A 144 -7.21 7.16 -7.64
CA LEU A 144 -7.87 7.93 -8.72
C LEU A 144 -7.47 7.48 -10.13
N HIS A 145 -6.23 7.04 -10.33
CA HIS A 145 -5.77 6.51 -11.63
C HIS A 145 -6.49 5.21 -12.04
N VAL A 146 -7.04 4.46 -11.08
CA VAL A 146 -7.85 3.25 -11.34
C VAL A 146 -9.29 3.60 -11.64
N ALA A 147 -9.82 4.63 -10.94
CA ALA A 147 -11.20 5.08 -11.09
C ALA A 147 -11.45 5.85 -12.41
N ASN A 148 -10.40 6.33 -13.07
CA ASN A 148 -10.52 7.04 -14.33
C ASN A 148 -10.51 6.04 -15.50
N GLU A 149 -11.66 5.82 -16.12
CA GLU A 149 -11.86 4.87 -17.22
C GLU A 149 -11.14 5.27 -18.52
N ASP A 150 -10.72 6.53 -18.66
CA ASP A 150 -9.96 7.03 -19.79
C ASP A 150 -8.45 6.75 -19.69
N LEU A 151 -7.97 6.35 -18.51
CA LEU A 151 -6.58 6.02 -18.29
C LEU A 151 -6.35 4.51 -18.38
N PRO A 152 -5.22 4.08 -18.97
CA PRO A 152 -4.84 2.66 -18.97
C PRO A 152 -4.54 2.20 -17.55
N PHE A 153 -5.14 1.09 -17.13
CA PHE A 153 -4.84 0.45 -15.85
C PHE A 153 -4.17 -0.90 -16.07
N GLY A 154 -3.01 -1.11 -15.50
CA GLY A 154 -2.29 -2.38 -15.58
C GLY A 154 -0.89 -2.28 -14.98
N GLY A 155 -0.32 -3.44 -14.66
CA GLY A 155 1.01 -3.55 -14.11
C GLY A 155 2.11 -3.58 -15.18
N ILE A 156 3.36 -3.67 -14.71
CA ILE A 156 4.54 -3.81 -15.56
C ILE A 156 5.53 -4.81 -14.95
N GLY A 157 6.03 -5.74 -15.75
CA GLY A 157 6.94 -6.79 -15.29
C GLY A 157 6.29 -7.68 -14.23
N ALA A 158 6.81 -7.69 -13.00
CA ALA A 158 6.30 -8.52 -11.93
C ALA A 158 4.85 -8.20 -11.50
N SER A 159 4.39 -6.96 -11.71
CA SER A 159 3.03 -6.53 -11.34
C SER A 159 1.97 -6.80 -12.41
N GLY A 160 2.34 -7.23 -13.62
CA GLY A 160 1.38 -7.59 -14.65
C GLY A 160 1.83 -7.37 -16.08
N MET A 161 0.98 -7.75 -17.02
CA MET A 161 1.10 -7.51 -18.46
C MET A 161 -0.24 -7.06 -19.02
N GLY A 162 -0.19 -6.23 -20.06
CA GLY A 162 -1.38 -5.65 -20.68
C GLY A 162 -1.97 -4.50 -19.88
N ARG A 163 -3.04 -3.91 -20.42
CA ARG A 163 -3.70 -2.74 -19.83
C ARG A 163 -5.20 -2.87 -20.00
N GLY A 164 -5.96 -2.54 -18.96
CA GLY A 164 -7.42 -2.43 -18.99
C GLY A 164 -7.88 -1.02 -19.34
N ASN A 165 -9.17 -0.83 -19.27
CA ASN A 165 -9.96 0.37 -19.54
C ASN A 165 -10.01 0.80 -21.03
N GLY A 166 -11.20 1.13 -21.50
CA GLY A 166 -11.48 1.73 -22.80
C GLY A 166 -10.73 1.08 -23.96
N LYS A 167 -10.13 1.91 -24.79
CA LYS A 167 -9.34 1.48 -25.95
C LYS A 167 -8.18 0.55 -25.60
N TYR A 168 -7.53 0.77 -24.45
CA TYR A 168 -6.36 -0.03 -24.02
C TYR A 168 -6.74 -1.49 -23.73
N GLY A 169 -7.93 -1.71 -23.15
CA GLY A 169 -8.45 -3.06 -22.95
C GLY A 169 -8.77 -3.73 -24.29
N PHE A 170 -9.38 -3.00 -25.22
CA PHE A 170 -9.63 -3.51 -26.57
C PHE A 170 -8.32 -3.89 -27.26
N ASP A 171 -7.33 -3.01 -27.30
CA ASP A 171 -6.02 -3.23 -27.92
C ASP A 171 -5.28 -4.44 -27.32
N THR A 172 -5.44 -4.67 -26.01
CA THR A 172 -4.81 -5.81 -25.31
C THR A 172 -5.35 -7.17 -25.78
N PHE A 173 -6.62 -7.24 -26.16
CA PHE A 173 -7.29 -8.48 -26.58
C PHE A 173 -7.50 -8.61 -28.08
N THR A 174 -7.00 -7.67 -28.87
CA THR A 174 -7.10 -7.68 -30.32
C THR A 174 -5.73 -7.73 -30.98
N HIS A 175 -5.73 -8.03 -32.28
CA HIS A 175 -4.54 -8.05 -33.11
C HIS A 175 -4.78 -7.17 -34.35
N GLU A 176 -3.88 -6.22 -34.59
CA GLU A 176 -3.88 -5.45 -35.83
C GLU A 176 -3.46 -6.36 -37.01
N LYS A 177 -4.26 -6.25 -38.08
CA LYS A 177 -4.04 -7.03 -39.30
C LYS A 177 -3.64 -6.12 -40.45
#